data_688e6302074d79961a962b2f77931890
#
_entry.id   688e6302074d79961a962b2f77931890
#
_cell.length_a   1.000
_cell.length_b   1.000
_cell.length_c   1.000
_cell.angle_alpha   90.00
_cell.angle_beta   90.00
_cell.angle_gamma   90.00
#
_symmetry.space_group_name_H-M   'P 1'
#
loop_
_entity.id
_entity.type
_entity.pdbx_description
1 polymer ?
#
loop_
_entity_poly.entity_id
_entity_poly.type
_entity_poly.pdbx_seq_one_letter_code
_entity_poly.pdbx_strand_id
1 'polypeptide(L)'
;FDIYANDFDKNKSTDIVLSYYNGGEKFPVRGRECSSQQIPAIKKKFENYETYSTATLVDIYTKKDLNASLHYQVNSFASVFLENKDGTFITHQLPIEAQFSSINQILVDDYDKDGHLDAVIAGNLYVSEVETPRNDASFGYYLKGDGKGQFKAISPRESGLYIKGDTKDMVEIKIGDKKYIIAAKNDDYLQFIEIK
;
A
#
# COMPACT_ATOMS: atom_id res chain seq x y z
N PHE A 1 -12.47 4.25 2.00
CA PHE A 1 -11.85 3.74 3.24
C PHE A 1 -11.60 4.90 4.18
N ASP A 2 -12.01 4.78 5.44
CA ASP A 2 -11.91 5.85 6.42
C ASP A 2 -11.18 5.38 7.68
N ILE A 3 -10.53 6.33 8.37
CA ILE A 3 -9.97 6.14 9.70
C ILE A 3 -10.53 7.21 10.64
N TYR A 4 -10.97 6.78 11.80
CA TYR A 4 -11.44 7.63 12.88
C TYR A 4 -10.55 7.41 14.11
N ALA A 5 -10.20 8.49 14.81
CA ALA A 5 -9.44 8.42 16.05
C ALA A 5 -10.15 9.27 17.14
N ASN A 6 -10.50 8.62 18.24
CA ASN A 6 -11.16 9.24 19.38
C ASN A 6 -11.03 8.32 20.60
N ASP A 7 -11.30 8.81 21.79
CA ASP A 7 -11.51 8.00 22.99
C ASP A 7 -13.01 7.63 23.08
N PHE A 8 -13.37 6.52 22.39
CA PHE A 8 -14.78 6.11 22.24
C PHE A 8 -15.38 5.52 23.53
N ASP A 9 -14.58 4.94 24.40
CA ASP A 9 -15.04 4.34 25.66
C ASP A 9 -14.70 5.19 26.92
N LYS A 10 -14.08 6.34 26.73
CA LYS A 10 -13.72 7.34 27.77
C LYS A 10 -12.72 6.80 28.80
N ASN A 11 -11.83 5.93 28.34
CA ASN A 11 -10.76 5.36 29.17
C ASN A 11 -9.47 6.19 29.16
N LYS A 12 -9.42 7.34 28.44
CA LYS A 12 -8.29 8.24 28.23
C LYS A 12 -7.22 7.69 27.28
N SER A 13 -7.51 6.64 26.54
CA SER A 13 -6.69 6.12 25.47
C SER A 13 -7.34 6.41 24.11
N THR A 14 -6.53 6.68 23.10
CA THR A 14 -7.07 6.90 21.75
C THR A 14 -7.34 5.57 21.07
N ASP A 15 -8.59 5.38 20.67
CA ASP A 15 -9.03 4.27 19.85
C ASP A 15 -8.91 4.59 18.38
N ILE A 16 -8.56 3.58 17.56
CA ILE A 16 -8.48 3.68 16.11
C ILE A 16 -9.53 2.78 15.47
N VAL A 17 -10.41 3.40 14.70
CA VAL A 17 -11.50 2.71 13.99
C VAL A 17 -11.31 2.88 12.49
N LEU A 18 -11.17 1.74 11.81
CA LEU A 18 -11.09 1.67 10.35
C LEU A 18 -12.46 1.26 9.79
N SER A 19 -12.86 1.88 8.68
CA SER A 19 -14.13 1.54 8.03
C SER A 19 -14.06 1.56 6.51
N TYR A 20 -15.00 0.84 5.90
CA TYR A 20 -15.16 0.76 4.45
C TYR A 20 -16.64 0.93 4.07
N TYR A 21 -16.88 1.25 2.81
CA TYR A 21 -18.24 1.34 2.25
C TYR A 21 -18.66 0.01 1.63
N ASN A 22 -19.89 -0.38 1.92
CA ASN A 22 -20.56 -1.48 1.25
C ASN A 22 -22.04 -1.11 1.07
N GLY A 23 -22.56 -1.15 -0.17
CA GLY A 23 -23.96 -0.79 -0.46
C GLY A 23 -24.38 0.62 -0.07
N GLY A 24 -23.45 1.57 0.04
CA GLY A 24 -23.71 2.95 0.46
C GLY A 24 -23.62 3.20 1.97
N GLU A 25 -23.50 2.15 2.78
CA GLU A 25 -23.33 2.24 4.22
C GLU A 25 -21.89 1.97 4.64
N LYS A 26 -21.48 2.51 5.78
CA LYS A 26 -20.14 2.28 6.37
C LYS A 26 -20.16 1.12 7.35
N PHE A 27 -19.18 0.24 7.23
CA PHE A 27 -18.97 -0.91 8.13
C PHE A 27 -17.56 -0.88 8.71
N PRO A 28 -17.36 -1.42 9.93
CA PRO A 28 -16.01 -1.54 10.49
C PRO A 28 -15.19 -2.58 9.71
N VAL A 29 -13.89 -2.33 9.55
CA VAL A 29 -12.95 -3.32 8.99
C VAL A 29 -12.71 -4.46 9.97
N ARG A 30 -12.60 -4.13 11.26
CA ARG A 30 -12.32 -5.11 12.31
C ARG A 30 -13.60 -5.79 12.78
N GLY A 31 -13.51 -7.11 12.93
CA GLY A 31 -14.60 -7.94 13.48
C GLY A 31 -14.88 -7.63 14.94
N ARG A 32 -15.95 -8.24 15.47
CA ARG A 32 -16.44 -8.04 16.84
C ARG A 32 -15.36 -8.28 17.91
N GLU A 33 -14.55 -9.32 17.77
CA GLU A 33 -13.56 -9.68 18.77
C GLU A 33 -12.45 -8.61 18.86
N CYS A 34 -11.85 -8.22 17.72
CA CYS A 34 -10.83 -7.18 17.68
C CYS A 34 -11.37 -5.83 18.16
N SER A 35 -12.58 -5.45 17.72
CA SER A 35 -13.22 -4.21 18.15
C SER A 35 -13.50 -4.19 19.66
N SER A 36 -13.89 -5.32 20.25
CA SER A 36 -14.16 -5.41 21.68
C SER A 36 -12.92 -5.55 22.55
N GLN A 37 -11.78 -5.96 22.02
CA GLN A 37 -10.49 -5.87 22.71
C GLN A 37 -10.09 -4.42 22.94
N GLN A 38 -10.33 -3.56 21.97
CA GLN A 38 -10.07 -2.12 22.07
C GLN A 38 -11.16 -1.42 22.91
N ILE A 39 -12.44 -1.75 22.67
CA ILE A 39 -13.60 -1.11 23.33
C ILE A 39 -14.52 -2.21 23.92
N PRO A 40 -14.31 -2.60 25.20
CA PRO A 40 -15.03 -3.74 25.82
C PRO A 40 -16.55 -3.60 25.83
N ALA A 41 -17.09 -2.38 25.78
CA ALA A 41 -18.52 -2.10 25.74
C ALA A 41 -19.21 -2.69 24.49
N ILE A 42 -18.50 -2.87 23.39
CA ILE A 42 -18.99 -3.45 22.15
C ILE A 42 -19.45 -4.89 22.38
N LYS A 43 -18.72 -5.67 23.17
CA LYS A 43 -19.07 -7.07 23.49
C LYS A 43 -20.40 -7.18 24.25
N LYS A 44 -20.70 -6.19 25.08
CA LYS A 44 -21.98 -6.11 25.82
C LYS A 44 -23.13 -5.65 24.93
N LYS A 45 -22.85 -4.73 23.99
CA LYS A 45 -23.85 -4.19 23.06
C LYS A 45 -24.26 -5.22 21.98
N PHE A 46 -23.30 -6.01 21.52
CA PHE A 46 -23.48 -7.04 20.49
C PHE A 46 -23.11 -8.40 21.09
N GLU A 47 -24.07 -9.11 21.62
CA GLU A 47 -23.83 -10.36 22.39
C GLU A 47 -23.29 -11.49 21.52
N ASN A 48 -23.57 -11.49 20.21
CA ASN A 48 -23.12 -12.51 19.27
C ASN A 48 -22.59 -11.93 17.97
N TYR A 49 -21.96 -12.77 17.14
CA TYR A 49 -21.38 -12.34 15.87
C TYR A 49 -22.43 -11.96 14.83
N GLU A 50 -23.60 -12.59 14.86
CA GLU A 50 -24.68 -12.32 13.91
C GLU A 50 -25.16 -10.87 14.01
N THR A 51 -25.45 -10.41 15.23
CA THR A 51 -25.89 -9.02 15.48
C THR A 51 -24.81 -7.99 15.14
N TYR A 52 -23.53 -8.34 15.33
CA TYR A 52 -22.42 -7.45 14.96
C TYR A 52 -22.19 -7.41 13.44
N SER A 53 -22.33 -8.53 12.75
CA SER A 53 -22.02 -8.64 11.31
C SER A 53 -22.90 -7.78 10.41
N THR A 54 -24.10 -7.43 10.88
CA THR A 54 -25.06 -6.58 10.18
C THR A 54 -25.05 -5.13 10.67
N ALA A 55 -24.31 -4.84 11.75
CA ALA A 55 -24.25 -3.51 12.34
C ALA A 55 -23.40 -2.55 11.50
N THR A 56 -23.95 -1.39 11.18
CA THR A 56 -23.22 -0.29 10.53
C THR A 56 -22.24 0.37 11.50
N LEU A 57 -21.33 1.16 10.97
CA LEU A 57 -20.38 1.93 11.80
C LEU A 57 -21.11 2.84 12.80
N VAL A 58 -22.23 3.43 12.40
CA VAL A 58 -23.04 4.33 13.27
C VAL A 58 -23.75 3.54 14.37
N ASP A 59 -24.15 2.28 14.09
CA ASP A 59 -24.76 1.43 15.11
C ASP A 59 -23.74 1.07 16.20
N ILE A 60 -22.46 0.95 15.85
CA ILE A 60 -21.42 0.53 16.79
C ILE A 60 -20.92 1.74 17.61
N TYR A 61 -20.53 2.84 16.94
CA TYR A 61 -19.77 3.95 17.52
C TYR A 61 -20.57 5.24 17.73
N THR A 62 -21.84 5.30 17.40
CA THR A 62 -22.73 6.46 17.36
C THR A 62 -22.29 7.59 16.42
N LYS A 63 -23.25 8.24 15.81
CA LYS A 63 -23.00 9.39 14.91
C LYS A 63 -22.32 10.56 15.64
N LYS A 64 -22.65 10.75 16.93
CA LYS A 64 -22.08 11.83 17.76
C LYS A 64 -20.58 11.62 17.96
N ASP A 65 -20.17 10.43 18.32
CA ASP A 65 -18.77 10.13 18.63
C ASP A 65 -17.91 10.11 17.35
N LEU A 66 -18.46 9.60 16.24
CA LEU A 66 -17.81 9.65 14.92
C LEU A 66 -17.61 11.10 14.44
N ASN A 67 -18.60 11.97 14.61
CA ASN A 67 -18.50 13.39 14.23
C ASN A 67 -17.50 14.18 15.12
N ALA A 68 -17.26 13.72 16.34
CA ALA A 68 -16.30 14.33 17.25
C ALA A 68 -14.88 13.78 17.09
N SER A 69 -14.68 12.77 16.23
CA SER A 69 -13.41 12.11 16.00
C SER A 69 -12.52 12.88 15.02
N LEU A 70 -11.21 12.74 15.15
CA LEU A 70 -10.30 12.98 14.03
C LEU A 70 -10.67 12.01 12.92
N HIS A 71 -10.93 12.51 11.71
CA HIS A 71 -11.39 11.70 10.58
C HIS A 71 -10.53 11.98 9.34
N TYR A 72 -9.96 10.93 8.78
CA TYR A 72 -9.31 10.96 7.48
C TYR A 72 -9.94 9.93 6.54
N GLN A 73 -9.88 10.23 5.25
CA GLN A 73 -10.40 9.37 4.19
C GLN A 73 -9.33 9.13 3.13
N VAL A 74 -9.19 7.87 2.73
CA VAL A 74 -8.37 7.48 1.57
C VAL A 74 -9.26 7.53 0.34
N ASN A 75 -8.89 8.38 -0.63
CA ASN A 75 -9.61 8.54 -1.88
C ASN A 75 -9.09 7.61 -2.99
N SER A 76 -7.82 7.20 -2.91
CA SER A 76 -7.19 6.29 -3.86
C SER A 76 -6.12 5.44 -3.19
N PHE A 77 -6.05 4.18 -3.55
CA PHE A 77 -4.96 3.26 -3.20
C PHE A 77 -4.01 3.01 -4.37
N ALA A 78 -4.27 3.65 -5.52
CA ALA A 78 -3.44 3.46 -6.71
C ALA A 78 -2.03 4.01 -6.51
N SER A 79 -1.04 3.25 -6.98
CA SER A 79 0.32 3.74 -7.19
C SER A 79 0.32 4.69 -8.37
N VAL A 80 0.83 5.91 -8.16
CA VAL A 80 0.73 7.00 -9.14
C VAL A 80 2.07 7.72 -9.31
N PHE A 81 2.26 8.36 -10.46
CA PHE A 81 3.27 9.37 -10.68
C PHE A 81 2.63 10.76 -10.51
N LEU A 82 3.23 11.60 -9.68
CA LEU A 82 2.80 12.98 -9.46
C LEU A 82 3.73 13.93 -10.21
N GLU A 83 3.23 14.52 -11.28
CA GLU A 83 3.95 15.56 -12.02
C GLU A 83 3.71 16.92 -11.36
N ASN A 84 4.77 17.60 -10.98
CA ASN A 84 4.66 18.96 -10.45
C ASN A 84 4.72 19.98 -11.62
N LYS A 85 3.61 20.68 -11.85
CA LYS A 85 3.53 21.81 -12.79
C LYS A 85 3.26 23.09 -12.01
N ASP A 86 4.29 23.89 -11.84
CA ASP A 86 4.21 25.21 -11.18
C ASP A 86 3.54 25.16 -9.79
N GLY A 87 3.84 24.12 -8.99
CA GLY A 87 3.29 23.92 -7.66
C GLY A 87 1.95 23.19 -7.63
N THR A 88 1.39 22.82 -8.79
CA THR A 88 0.20 21.96 -8.89
C THR A 88 0.61 20.56 -9.29
N PHE A 89 0.14 19.55 -8.50
CA PHE A 89 0.40 18.15 -8.81
C PHE A 89 -0.66 17.57 -9.74
N ILE A 90 -0.20 17.06 -10.89
CA ILE A 90 -1.02 16.32 -11.84
C ILE A 90 -0.77 14.83 -11.60
N THR A 91 -1.84 14.07 -11.42
CA THR A 91 -1.77 12.63 -11.13
C THR A 91 -1.83 11.84 -12.43
N HIS A 92 -0.81 10.99 -12.64
CA HIS A 92 -0.76 9.99 -13.71
C HIS A 92 -0.79 8.61 -13.07
N GLN A 93 -1.74 7.77 -13.47
CA GLN A 93 -1.83 6.41 -12.97
C GLN A 93 -0.69 5.56 -13.56
N LEU A 94 0.04 4.84 -12.70
CA LEU A 94 1.03 3.87 -13.16
C LEU A 94 0.33 2.63 -13.78
N PRO A 95 1.04 1.86 -14.61
CA PRO A 95 0.52 0.63 -15.21
C PRO A 95 -0.06 -0.35 -14.18
N ILE A 96 -0.92 -1.24 -14.62
CA ILE A 96 -1.61 -2.20 -13.75
C ILE A 96 -0.62 -3.10 -12.98
N GLU A 97 0.54 -3.39 -13.56
CA GLU A 97 1.60 -4.18 -12.94
C GLU A 97 2.15 -3.51 -11.68
N ALA A 98 2.18 -2.18 -11.63
CA ALA A 98 2.58 -1.40 -10.47
C ALA A 98 1.51 -1.36 -9.36
N GLN A 99 0.32 -1.94 -9.60
CA GLN A 99 -0.78 -2.04 -8.65
C GLN A 99 -0.89 -3.42 -7.98
N PHE A 100 -0.11 -4.42 -8.41
CA PHE A 100 -0.27 -5.80 -7.95
C PHE A 100 0.20 -6.05 -6.53
N SER A 101 1.15 -5.25 -6.04
CA SER A 101 1.67 -5.35 -4.67
C SER A 101 2.20 -4.01 -4.20
N SER A 102 2.59 -3.93 -2.92
CA SER A 102 3.25 -2.73 -2.40
C SER A 102 4.56 -2.47 -3.14
N ILE A 103 4.84 -1.19 -3.41
CA ILE A 103 6.13 -0.70 -3.89
C ILE A 103 6.88 -0.16 -2.68
N ASN A 104 8.01 -0.79 -2.35
CA ASN A 104 8.82 -0.40 -1.21
C ASN A 104 10.03 0.44 -1.64
N GLN A 105 10.51 0.25 -2.88
CA GLN A 105 11.63 1.00 -3.42
C GLN A 105 11.46 1.26 -4.91
N ILE A 106 11.97 2.42 -5.33
CA ILE A 106 11.96 2.88 -6.72
C ILE A 106 13.37 3.40 -7.05
N LEU A 107 13.93 2.91 -8.15
CA LEU A 107 15.15 3.47 -8.75
C LEU A 107 14.77 4.16 -10.06
N VAL A 108 15.37 5.32 -10.33
CA VAL A 108 15.05 6.13 -11.51
C VAL A 108 16.34 6.45 -12.25
N ASP A 109 16.41 6.06 -13.51
CA ASP A 109 17.50 6.36 -14.46
C ASP A 109 17.00 6.17 -15.89
N ASP A 110 17.75 6.60 -16.87
CA ASP A 110 17.54 6.30 -18.29
C ASP A 110 18.21 4.95 -18.60
N TYR A 111 17.47 3.84 -18.32
CA TYR A 111 18.03 2.50 -18.41
C TYR A 111 18.24 2.00 -19.83
N ASP A 112 17.43 2.45 -20.78
CA ASP A 112 17.55 2.05 -22.19
C ASP A 112 18.23 3.09 -23.10
N LYS A 113 18.65 4.22 -22.49
CA LYS A 113 19.41 5.31 -23.13
C LYS A 113 18.64 6.00 -24.26
N ASP A 114 17.32 6.09 -24.12
CA ASP A 114 16.47 6.80 -25.07
C ASP A 114 16.30 8.30 -24.76
N GLY A 115 16.88 8.78 -23.64
CA GLY A 115 16.86 10.17 -23.18
C GLY A 115 15.69 10.49 -22.27
N HIS A 116 14.88 9.51 -21.89
CA HIS A 116 13.78 9.64 -20.94
C HIS A 116 14.07 8.85 -19.66
N LEU A 117 13.54 9.35 -18.54
CA LEU A 117 13.69 8.67 -17.26
C LEU A 117 12.70 7.51 -17.16
N ASP A 118 13.23 6.37 -16.78
CA ASP A 118 12.53 5.14 -16.50
C ASP A 118 12.46 4.90 -14.98
N ALA A 119 11.73 3.85 -14.56
CA ALA A 119 11.72 3.42 -13.19
C ALA A 119 11.86 1.90 -13.07
N VAL A 120 12.67 1.45 -12.13
CA VAL A 120 12.67 0.08 -11.64
C VAL A 120 12.00 0.08 -10.27
N ILE A 121 10.92 -0.68 -10.14
CA ILE A 121 10.14 -0.78 -8.91
C ILE A 121 10.19 -2.19 -8.35
N ALA A 122 10.28 -2.32 -7.02
CA ALA A 122 10.11 -3.60 -6.33
C ALA A 122 9.52 -3.41 -4.93
N GLY A 123 8.95 -4.48 -4.40
CA GLY A 123 8.31 -4.43 -3.09
C GLY A 123 7.85 -5.80 -2.62
N ASN A 124 6.60 -5.92 -2.32
CA ASN A 124 5.90 -6.98 -1.59
C ASN A 124 5.84 -6.74 -0.08
N LEU A 125 4.93 -7.46 0.57
CA LEU A 125 4.78 -7.47 2.02
C LEU A 125 4.45 -8.90 2.47
N TYR A 126 5.45 -9.60 3.01
CA TYR A 126 5.29 -10.99 3.48
C TYR A 126 4.84 -11.06 4.94
N VAL A 127 5.33 -10.15 5.78
CA VAL A 127 4.96 -10.06 7.18
C VAL A 127 3.71 -9.20 7.28
N SER A 128 2.56 -9.86 7.17
CA SER A 128 1.25 -9.28 7.36
C SER A 128 0.57 -9.86 8.60
N GLU A 129 -0.58 -9.33 8.96
CA GLU A 129 -1.42 -9.82 10.04
C GLU A 129 -1.83 -11.28 9.80
N VAL A 130 -2.00 -12.06 10.87
CA VAL A 130 -2.29 -13.51 10.80
C VAL A 130 -3.52 -13.84 9.93
N GLU A 131 -4.50 -12.94 9.91
CA GLU A 131 -5.76 -13.10 9.16
C GLU A 131 -5.67 -12.57 7.72
N THR A 132 -4.54 -11.97 7.34
CA THR A 132 -4.35 -11.33 6.03
C THR A 132 -3.31 -12.10 5.23
N PRO A 133 -3.62 -12.57 4.01
CA PRO A 133 -2.62 -13.18 3.15
C PRO A 133 -1.51 -12.17 2.82
N ARG A 134 -0.29 -12.66 2.67
CA ARG A 134 0.84 -11.83 2.28
C ARG A 134 0.66 -11.27 0.87
N ASN A 135 1.15 -10.06 0.64
CA ASN A 135 1.18 -9.45 -0.68
C ASN A 135 2.47 -9.88 -1.39
N ASP A 136 2.39 -10.83 -2.31
CA ASP A 136 3.56 -11.44 -3.00
C ASP A 136 3.41 -11.50 -4.54
N ALA A 137 2.53 -10.68 -5.10
CA ALA A 137 2.19 -10.70 -6.52
C ALA A 137 3.19 -9.94 -7.42
N SER A 138 4.21 -9.26 -6.85
CA SER A 138 5.22 -8.55 -7.63
C SER A 138 6.53 -9.33 -7.73
N PHE A 139 7.13 -9.27 -8.92
CA PHE A 139 8.50 -9.77 -9.19
C PHE A 139 9.45 -8.64 -9.58
N GLY A 140 9.12 -7.40 -9.15
CA GLY A 140 9.76 -6.22 -9.65
C GLY A 140 9.36 -5.92 -11.10
N TYR A 141 9.33 -4.63 -11.46
CA TYR A 141 8.99 -4.21 -12.82
C TYR A 141 9.92 -3.11 -13.30
N TYR A 142 10.31 -3.23 -14.55
CA TYR A 142 10.90 -2.13 -15.30
C TYR A 142 9.75 -1.36 -15.97
N LEU A 143 9.64 -0.09 -15.62
CA LEU A 143 8.65 0.83 -16.17
C LEU A 143 9.37 1.81 -17.11
N LYS A 144 9.23 1.61 -18.41
CA LYS A 144 9.77 2.51 -19.40
C LYS A 144 8.96 3.80 -19.46
N GLY A 145 9.64 4.93 -19.28
CA GLY A 145 9.05 6.26 -19.36
C GLY A 145 9.00 6.81 -20.79
N ASP A 146 8.07 7.71 -21.07
CA ASP A 146 7.94 8.40 -22.36
C ASP A 146 8.36 9.87 -22.31
N GLY A 147 8.91 10.31 -21.17
CA GLY A 147 9.27 11.72 -20.92
C GLY A 147 8.07 12.68 -20.80
N LYS A 148 6.84 12.16 -20.81
CA LYS A 148 5.59 12.96 -20.71
C LYS A 148 4.71 12.52 -19.54
N GLY A 149 5.28 11.78 -18.56
CA GLY A 149 4.57 11.30 -17.39
C GLY A 149 3.80 9.99 -17.58
N GLN A 150 3.95 9.32 -18.75
CA GLN A 150 3.39 8.00 -18.97
C GLN A 150 4.48 6.94 -18.85
N PHE A 151 4.10 5.80 -18.27
CA PHE A 151 4.98 4.66 -18.08
C PHE A 151 4.37 3.40 -18.67
N LYS A 152 5.20 2.55 -19.27
CA LYS A 152 4.83 1.24 -19.79
C LYS A 152 5.60 0.17 -19.05
N ALA A 153 4.91 -0.79 -18.45
CA ALA A 153 5.58 -1.95 -17.87
C ALA A 153 6.18 -2.84 -18.96
N ILE A 154 7.46 -3.15 -18.81
CA ILE A 154 8.19 -4.06 -19.70
C ILE A 154 8.23 -5.42 -19.01
N SER A 155 7.84 -6.44 -19.74
CA SER A 155 7.75 -7.79 -19.19
C SER A 155 9.12 -8.31 -18.70
N PRO A 156 9.17 -9.18 -17.67
CA PRO A 156 10.42 -9.81 -17.24
C PRO A 156 11.13 -10.58 -18.35
N ARG A 157 10.39 -11.09 -19.34
CA ARG A 157 10.95 -11.78 -20.49
C ARG A 157 11.74 -10.84 -21.42
N GLU A 158 11.28 -9.59 -21.54
CA GLU A 158 11.92 -8.57 -22.39
C GLU A 158 13.05 -7.84 -21.65
N SER A 159 12.80 -7.42 -20.41
CA SER A 159 13.76 -6.66 -19.60
C SER A 159 14.84 -7.53 -18.92
N GLY A 160 14.56 -8.82 -18.72
CA GLY A 160 15.39 -9.69 -17.89
C GLY A 160 15.30 -9.40 -16.40
N LEU A 161 14.51 -8.40 -15.99
CA LEU A 161 14.34 -8.04 -14.57
C LEU A 161 13.41 -9.04 -13.88
N TYR A 162 13.93 -9.67 -12.80
CA TYR A 162 13.15 -10.57 -11.98
C TYR A 162 13.62 -10.51 -10.53
N ILE A 163 12.85 -9.84 -9.68
CA ILE A 163 13.15 -9.65 -8.25
C ILE A 163 12.07 -10.33 -7.42
N LYS A 164 12.30 -11.59 -7.07
CA LYS A 164 11.37 -12.34 -6.22
C LYS A 164 11.65 -12.04 -4.75
N GLY A 165 10.60 -11.96 -3.95
CA GLY A 165 10.71 -11.87 -2.51
C GLY A 165 10.15 -10.57 -1.94
N ASP A 166 10.29 -10.41 -0.64
CA ASP A 166 9.86 -9.23 0.12
C ASP A 166 10.98 -8.17 0.08
N THR A 167 11.09 -7.47 -1.05
CA THR A 167 12.11 -6.43 -1.26
C THR A 167 11.83 -5.22 -0.38
N LYS A 168 12.83 -4.82 0.42
CA LYS A 168 12.76 -3.67 1.33
C LYS A 168 13.49 -2.45 0.80
N ASP A 169 14.60 -2.69 0.09
CA ASP A 169 15.41 -1.61 -0.45
C ASP A 169 16.13 -2.06 -1.72
N MET A 170 16.47 -1.09 -2.57
CA MET A 170 17.31 -1.28 -3.75
C MET A 170 18.29 -0.13 -3.88
N VAL A 171 19.48 -0.43 -4.36
CA VAL A 171 20.51 0.58 -4.65
C VAL A 171 21.24 0.24 -5.93
N GLU A 172 21.62 1.25 -6.68
CA GLU A 172 22.54 1.09 -7.80
C GLU A 172 23.98 1.24 -7.35
N ILE A 173 24.83 0.35 -7.83
CA ILE A 173 26.27 0.42 -7.60
C ILE A 173 27.04 0.20 -8.90
N LYS A 174 28.26 0.72 -8.95
CA LYS A 174 29.21 0.48 -10.04
C LYS A 174 30.36 -0.37 -9.53
N ILE A 175 30.64 -1.49 -10.21
CA ILE A 175 31.77 -2.39 -9.92
C ILE A 175 32.60 -2.49 -11.20
N GLY A 176 33.78 -1.87 -11.20
CA GLY A 176 34.55 -1.67 -12.43
C GLY A 176 33.78 -0.82 -13.44
N ASP A 177 33.58 -1.36 -14.63
CA ASP A 177 32.83 -0.69 -15.71
C ASP A 177 31.35 -1.11 -15.77
N LYS A 178 30.92 -2.00 -14.88
CA LYS A 178 29.56 -2.54 -14.86
C LYS A 178 28.72 -1.88 -13.79
N LYS A 179 27.44 -1.67 -14.11
CA LYS A 179 26.42 -1.12 -13.22
C LYS A 179 25.49 -2.26 -12.75
N TYR A 180 25.14 -2.26 -11.48
CA TYR A 180 24.30 -3.27 -10.87
C TYR A 180 23.21 -2.63 -10.02
N ILE A 181 22.06 -3.29 -9.96
CA ILE A 181 21.06 -3.09 -8.92
C ILE A 181 21.30 -4.17 -7.85
N ILE A 182 21.39 -3.75 -6.58
CA ILE A 182 21.36 -4.67 -5.44
C ILE A 182 19.96 -4.53 -4.81
N ALA A 183 19.25 -5.65 -4.70
CA ALA A 183 17.98 -5.71 -3.98
C ALA A 183 18.18 -6.38 -2.63
N ALA A 184 17.84 -5.66 -1.55
CA ALA A 184 17.80 -6.16 -0.19
C ALA A 184 16.38 -6.64 0.14
N LYS A 185 16.29 -7.89 0.61
CA LYS A 185 15.03 -8.58 0.88
C LYS A 185 14.92 -8.97 2.34
N ASN A 186 13.71 -8.98 2.87
CA ASN A 186 13.45 -9.43 4.21
C ASN A 186 13.62 -10.97 4.29
N ASP A 187 14.45 -11.43 5.22
CA ASP A 187 14.71 -12.85 5.48
C ASP A 187 15.13 -13.63 4.22
N ASP A 188 15.96 -13.01 3.34
CA ASP A 188 16.46 -13.62 2.11
C ASP A 188 17.83 -13.03 1.73
N TYR A 189 18.53 -13.66 0.79
CA TYR A 189 19.83 -13.20 0.29
C TYR A 189 19.71 -11.93 -0.53
N LEU A 190 20.78 -11.11 -0.52
CA LEU A 190 20.92 -10.00 -1.46
C LEU A 190 20.93 -10.54 -2.90
N GLN A 191 20.22 -9.84 -3.77
CA GLN A 191 20.19 -10.17 -5.18
C GLN A 191 20.92 -9.09 -6.00
N PHE A 192 21.81 -9.50 -6.86
CA PHE A 192 22.55 -8.63 -7.78
C PHE A 192 22.00 -8.81 -9.19
N ILE A 193 21.72 -7.69 -9.85
CA ILE A 193 21.18 -7.63 -11.21
C ILE A 193 22.08 -6.71 -12.02
N GLU A 194 22.74 -7.23 -13.06
CA GLU A 194 23.60 -6.44 -13.95
C GLU A 194 22.72 -5.63 -14.92
N ILE A 195 22.95 -4.30 -15.00
CA ILE A 195 22.36 -3.41 -15.99
C ILE A 195 23.26 -3.46 -17.23
N LYS A 196 22.68 -3.79 -18.39
CA LYS A 196 23.42 -3.93 -19.67
C LYS A 196 23.24 -2.76 -20.60
#